data_101bc86bc427e82454f00b5acec2a794
#
_entry.id   101bc86bc427e82454f00b5acec2a794
#
_cell.length_a   1.000
_cell.length_b   1.000
_cell.length_c   1.000
_cell.angle_alpha   90.00
_cell.angle_beta   90.00
_cell.angle_gamma   90.00
#
_symmetry.space_group_name_H-M   'P 1'
#
loop_
_entity.id
_entity.type
_entity.pdbx_description
1 polymer ?
#
loop_
_entity_poly.entity_id
_entity_poly.type
_entity_poly.pdbx_seq_one_letter_code
_entity_poly.pdbx_strand_id
1 'polypeptide(L)'
;IALILDGNRRWAKRNLSFTKTGHFRGADAVENLLDWCEEFDIKIITLYALSAENLNRKDEELEYLYELIRMRLEKLYNDPRIHRCKMRVTGIGRIELLPESIKEILNKLDIATKNYDNHFLNIALAYGGQNELVDAVKKIGEKIKDGTLSVDEINKKEIESNLYTS
;
A
#
# COMPACT_ATOMS: atom_id res chain seq x y z
N ILE A 1 11.57 5.07 -4.47
CA ILE A 1 11.73 5.44 -3.04
C ILE A 1 10.62 4.78 -2.22
N ALA A 2 10.92 4.41 -0.97
CA ALA A 2 9.93 3.83 -0.07
C ALA A 2 9.85 4.69 1.21
N LEU A 3 8.62 4.93 1.70
CA LEU A 3 8.38 5.73 2.89
C LEU A 3 7.48 4.99 3.87
N ILE A 4 7.90 5.02 5.13
CA ILE A 4 7.07 4.53 6.25
C ILE A 4 6.39 5.76 6.86
N LEU A 5 5.05 5.76 6.84
CA LEU A 5 4.24 6.87 7.34
C LEU A 5 4.11 6.78 8.88
N ASP A 6 5.25 6.82 9.58
CA ASP A 6 5.34 6.72 11.03
C ASP A 6 5.49 8.10 11.70
N GLY A 7 5.33 8.12 13.01
CA GLY A 7 5.54 9.29 13.87
C GLY A 7 4.29 10.16 14.07
N ASN A 8 3.19 9.94 13.38
CA ASN A 8 1.96 10.75 13.45
C ASN A 8 1.40 10.88 14.87
N ARG A 9 1.39 9.80 15.66
CA ARG A 9 0.96 9.81 17.06
C ARG A 9 1.93 10.58 17.95
N ARG A 10 3.25 10.42 17.74
CA ARG A 10 4.29 11.15 18.48
C ARG A 10 4.23 12.65 18.20
N TRP A 11 4.02 13.00 16.92
CA TRP A 11 3.83 14.38 16.51
C TRP A 11 2.60 15.01 17.18
N ALA A 12 1.46 14.35 17.16
CA ALA A 12 0.23 14.82 17.80
C ALA A 12 0.44 15.06 19.31
N LYS A 13 1.08 14.13 20.02
CA LYS A 13 1.39 14.25 21.43
C LYS A 13 2.31 15.46 21.71
N ARG A 14 3.35 15.68 20.91
CA ARG A 14 4.28 16.81 21.07
C ARG A 14 3.60 18.16 20.83
N ASN A 15 2.62 18.21 19.95
CA ASN A 15 1.90 19.42 19.60
C ASN A 15 0.59 19.59 20.38
N LEU A 16 0.39 18.87 21.49
CA LEU A 16 -0.82 18.91 22.34
C LEU A 16 -2.11 18.77 21.50
N SER A 17 -2.07 17.93 20.48
CA SER A 17 -3.14 17.72 19.51
C SER A 17 -3.69 16.30 19.57
N PHE A 18 -4.85 16.09 18.96
CA PHE A 18 -5.47 14.77 18.87
C PHE A 18 -4.68 13.85 17.91
N THR A 19 -4.66 12.55 18.19
CA THR A 19 -4.05 11.54 17.33
C THR A 19 -4.56 11.63 15.89
N LYS A 20 -5.86 11.85 15.71
CA LYS A 20 -6.51 12.05 14.40
C LYS A 20 -5.87 13.19 13.61
N THR A 21 -5.56 14.31 14.25
CA THR A 21 -4.88 15.45 13.60
C THR A 21 -3.49 15.07 13.10
N GLY A 22 -2.74 14.27 13.89
CA GLY A 22 -1.43 13.76 13.47
C GLY A 22 -1.51 12.90 12.22
N HIS A 23 -2.46 11.98 12.16
CA HIS A 23 -2.68 11.14 10.98
C HIS A 23 -3.08 11.96 9.75
N PHE A 24 -3.96 12.94 9.92
CA PHE A 24 -4.37 13.82 8.84
C PHE A 24 -3.18 14.61 8.27
N ARG A 25 -2.35 15.21 9.14
CA ARG A 25 -1.14 15.93 8.74
C ARG A 25 -0.12 15.04 8.03
N GLY A 26 0.03 13.79 8.49
CA GLY A 26 0.87 12.81 7.80
C GLY A 26 0.36 12.50 6.39
N ALA A 27 -0.95 12.40 6.21
CA ALA A 27 -1.55 12.19 4.89
C ALA A 27 -1.38 13.42 3.97
N ASP A 28 -1.46 14.66 4.50
CA ASP A 28 -1.18 15.87 3.72
C ASP A 28 0.27 15.93 3.24
N ALA A 29 1.22 15.47 4.08
CA ALA A 29 2.63 15.41 3.69
C ALA A 29 2.89 14.48 2.50
N VAL A 30 2.09 13.40 2.35
CA VAL A 30 2.18 12.49 1.19
C VAL A 30 1.79 13.21 -0.11
N GLU A 31 0.84 14.13 -0.08
CA GLU A 31 0.45 14.88 -1.28
C GLU A 31 1.60 15.75 -1.80
N ASN A 32 2.28 16.46 -0.90
CA ASN A 32 3.48 17.24 -1.27
C ASN A 32 4.61 16.34 -1.78
N LEU A 33 4.73 15.13 -1.20
CA LEU A 33 5.71 14.15 -1.67
C LEU A 33 5.44 13.72 -3.11
N LEU A 34 4.18 13.49 -3.49
CA LEU A 34 3.82 13.12 -4.86
C LEU A 34 4.18 14.23 -5.85
N ASP A 35 4.01 15.51 -5.47
CA ASP A 35 4.46 16.65 -6.29
C ASP A 35 5.97 16.62 -6.51
N TRP A 36 6.76 16.40 -5.45
CA TRP A 36 8.22 16.29 -5.57
C TRP A 36 8.65 15.06 -6.38
N CYS A 37 7.95 13.94 -6.24
CA CYS A 37 8.25 12.75 -7.03
C CYS A 37 7.99 12.97 -8.51
N GLU A 38 6.97 13.75 -8.89
CA GLU A 38 6.75 14.18 -10.27
C GLU A 38 7.87 15.11 -10.74
N GLU A 39 8.22 16.14 -9.95
CA GLU A 39 9.26 17.12 -10.27
C GLU A 39 10.63 16.46 -10.50
N PHE A 40 11.01 15.49 -9.67
CA PHE A 40 12.29 14.78 -9.75
C PHE A 40 12.25 13.50 -10.58
N ASP A 41 11.16 13.24 -11.29
CA ASP A 41 10.95 12.04 -12.12
C ASP A 41 11.23 10.72 -11.39
N ILE A 42 10.78 10.60 -10.13
CA ILE A 42 10.93 9.39 -9.33
C ILE A 42 9.93 8.35 -9.80
N LYS A 43 10.43 7.30 -10.45
CA LYS A 43 9.61 6.30 -11.15
C LYS A 43 8.81 5.38 -10.25
N ILE A 44 9.34 5.03 -9.08
CA ILE A 44 8.71 4.04 -8.19
C ILE A 44 8.61 4.62 -6.78
N ILE A 45 7.38 4.68 -6.28
CA ILE A 45 7.06 5.14 -4.92
C ILE A 45 6.34 4.01 -4.20
N THR A 46 6.79 3.68 -2.99
CA THR A 46 6.08 2.75 -2.10
C THR A 46 5.74 3.45 -0.80
N LEU A 47 4.46 3.54 -0.49
CA LEU A 47 3.95 4.14 0.75
C LEU A 47 3.53 3.05 1.72
N TYR A 48 4.22 2.91 2.84
CA TYR A 48 3.81 2.01 3.92
C TYR A 48 2.77 2.72 4.80
N ALA A 49 1.50 2.59 4.43
CA ALA A 49 0.41 3.38 5.01
C ALA A 49 -0.27 2.70 6.21
N LEU A 50 -0.42 1.36 6.20
CA LEU A 50 -1.01 0.60 7.29
C LEU A 50 -0.29 -0.74 7.47
N SER A 51 0.35 -0.93 8.64
CA SER A 51 0.98 -2.22 8.95
C SER A 51 -0.04 -3.27 9.37
N ALA A 52 0.32 -4.57 9.24
CA ALA A 52 -0.50 -5.67 9.75
C ALA A 52 -0.73 -5.57 11.27
N GLU A 53 0.29 -5.10 12.02
CA GLU A 53 0.18 -4.89 13.46
C GLU A 53 -0.80 -3.76 13.83
N ASN A 54 -1.02 -2.80 12.92
CA ASN A 54 -1.98 -1.72 13.16
C ASN A 54 -3.43 -2.21 13.19
N LEU A 55 -3.72 -3.38 12.60
CA LEU A 55 -5.06 -3.99 12.68
C LEU A 55 -5.45 -4.38 14.12
N ASN A 56 -4.49 -4.50 15.02
CA ASN A 56 -4.71 -4.77 16.45
C ASN A 56 -4.94 -3.49 17.29
N ARG A 57 -5.09 -2.33 16.66
CA ARG A 57 -5.39 -1.08 17.37
C ARG A 57 -6.82 -1.09 17.90
N LYS A 58 -7.11 -0.15 18.83
CA LYS A 58 -8.48 0.07 19.31
C LYS A 58 -9.41 0.38 18.14
N ASP A 59 -10.59 -0.16 18.18
CA ASP A 59 -11.60 -0.08 17.11
C ASP A 59 -11.82 1.36 16.63
N GLU A 60 -12.00 2.32 17.56
CA GLU A 60 -12.20 3.74 17.20
C GLU A 60 -11.02 4.37 16.42
N GLU A 61 -9.77 3.99 16.73
CA GLU A 61 -8.60 4.49 16.01
C GLU A 61 -8.50 3.81 14.65
N LEU A 62 -8.80 2.53 14.59
CA LEU A 62 -8.75 1.74 13.36
C LEU A 62 -9.82 2.17 12.37
N GLU A 63 -11.06 2.36 12.81
CA GLU A 63 -12.16 2.88 11.97
C GLU A 63 -11.80 4.25 11.39
N TYR A 64 -11.24 5.15 12.22
CA TYR A 64 -10.78 6.44 11.73
C TYR A 64 -9.68 6.32 10.67
N LEU A 65 -8.72 5.40 10.87
CA LEU A 65 -7.65 5.17 9.88
C LEU A 65 -8.22 4.63 8.56
N TYR A 66 -9.18 3.71 8.64
CA TYR A 66 -9.85 3.20 7.45
C TYR A 66 -10.58 4.31 6.67
N GLU A 67 -11.30 5.17 7.39
CA GLU A 67 -11.99 6.31 6.76
C GLU A 67 -11.01 7.29 6.12
N LEU A 68 -9.91 7.61 6.82
CA LEU A 68 -8.86 8.48 6.28
C LEU A 68 -8.21 7.86 5.01
N ILE A 69 -7.89 6.56 5.04
CA ILE A 69 -7.32 5.85 3.90
C ILE A 69 -8.32 5.87 2.73
N ARG A 70 -9.59 5.54 2.96
CA ARG A 70 -10.64 5.58 1.95
C ARG A 70 -10.73 6.95 1.28
N MET A 71 -10.83 8.03 2.08
CA MET A 71 -10.90 9.41 1.56
C MET A 71 -9.67 9.77 0.72
N ARG A 72 -8.47 9.36 1.13
CA ARG A 72 -7.23 9.65 0.39
C ARG A 72 -7.14 8.84 -0.91
N LEU A 73 -7.59 7.60 -0.93
CA LEU A 73 -7.68 6.79 -2.14
C LEU A 73 -8.72 7.35 -3.13
N GLU A 74 -9.88 7.83 -2.65
CA GLU A 74 -10.88 8.50 -3.48
C GLU A 74 -10.34 9.80 -4.08
N LYS A 75 -9.62 10.60 -3.28
CA LYS A 75 -8.95 11.81 -3.78
C LYS A 75 -7.91 11.46 -4.83
N LEU A 76 -7.12 10.41 -4.59
CA LEU A 76 -6.11 9.91 -5.54
C LEU A 76 -6.76 9.44 -6.84
N TYR A 77 -7.88 8.72 -6.79
CA TYR A 77 -8.61 8.26 -7.97
C TYR A 77 -9.06 9.43 -8.88
N ASN A 78 -9.40 10.56 -8.30
CA ASN A 78 -9.83 11.77 -9.02
C ASN A 78 -8.67 12.72 -9.33
N ASP A 79 -7.43 12.39 -8.99
CA ASP A 79 -6.27 13.24 -9.19
C ASP A 79 -5.78 13.18 -10.65
N PRO A 80 -5.80 14.32 -11.40
CA PRO A 80 -5.36 14.32 -12.78
C PRO A 80 -3.89 13.96 -12.98
N ARG A 81 -3.04 14.08 -11.93
CA ARG A 81 -1.63 13.70 -11.98
C ARG A 81 -1.44 12.22 -12.33
N ILE A 82 -2.33 11.32 -11.82
CA ILE A 82 -2.26 9.88 -12.12
C ILE A 82 -2.30 9.63 -13.63
N HIS A 83 -3.24 10.27 -14.32
CA HIS A 83 -3.42 10.09 -15.76
C HIS A 83 -2.34 10.82 -16.56
N ARG A 84 -1.97 12.05 -16.16
CA ARG A 84 -0.92 12.84 -16.81
C ARG A 84 0.43 12.15 -16.74
N CYS A 85 0.80 11.62 -15.58
CA CYS A 85 2.06 10.92 -15.36
C CYS A 85 2.03 9.45 -15.78
N LYS A 86 0.88 8.93 -16.24
CA LYS A 86 0.67 7.48 -16.49
C LYS A 86 1.16 6.65 -15.30
N MET A 87 0.67 6.97 -14.10
CA MET A 87 1.06 6.36 -12.86
C MET A 87 0.20 5.14 -12.57
N ARG A 88 0.79 3.94 -12.56
CA ARG A 88 0.13 2.73 -12.11
C ARG A 88 0.03 2.73 -10.59
N VAL A 89 -1.18 2.56 -10.06
CA VAL A 89 -1.45 2.53 -8.62
C VAL A 89 -1.83 1.11 -8.21
N THR A 90 -1.10 0.53 -7.26
CA THR A 90 -1.32 -0.85 -6.81
C THR A 90 -1.39 -0.89 -5.28
N GLY A 91 -2.45 -1.50 -4.74
CA GLY A 91 -2.51 -1.87 -3.32
C GLY A 91 -1.74 -3.17 -3.08
N ILE A 92 -0.82 -3.18 -2.10
CA ILE A 92 -0.04 -4.36 -1.72
C ILE A 92 -0.24 -4.70 -0.25
N GLY A 93 -0.15 -5.99 0.11
CA GLY A 93 -0.39 -6.52 1.45
C GLY A 93 -1.63 -7.39 1.51
N ARG A 94 -2.12 -7.63 2.71
CA ARG A 94 -3.32 -8.47 2.96
C ARG A 94 -4.61 -7.66 2.77
N ILE A 95 -4.86 -7.25 1.53
CA ILE A 95 -6.00 -6.39 1.15
C ILE A 95 -7.34 -7.02 1.53
N GLU A 96 -7.43 -8.36 1.55
CA GLU A 96 -8.61 -9.12 1.96
C GLU A 96 -9.07 -8.84 3.40
N LEU A 97 -8.16 -8.36 4.27
CA LEU A 97 -8.44 -8.01 5.67
C LEU A 97 -9.05 -6.61 5.84
N LEU A 98 -9.10 -5.81 4.77
CA LEU A 98 -9.58 -4.44 4.81
C LEU A 98 -11.10 -4.37 4.61
N PRO A 99 -11.76 -3.29 5.09
CA PRO A 99 -13.16 -3.03 4.80
C PRO A 99 -13.46 -3.00 3.30
N GLU A 100 -14.67 -3.42 2.93
CA GLU A 100 -15.09 -3.50 1.52
C GLU A 100 -14.93 -2.16 0.80
N SER A 101 -15.26 -1.04 1.45
CA SER A 101 -15.13 0.30 0.88
C SER A 101 -13.70 0.66 0.44
N ILE A 102 -12.67 0.13 1.12
CA ILE A 102 -11.27 0.31 0.74
C ILE A 102 -10.91 -0.61 -0.44
N LYS A 103 -11.37 -1.87 -0.40
CA LYS A 103 -11.15 -2.84 -1.49
C LYS A 103 -11.76 -2.34 -2.81
N GLU A 104 -12.97 -1.81 -2.76
CA GLU A 104 -13.64 -1.25 -3.95
C GLU A 104 -12.88 -0.09 -4.57
N ILE A 105 -12.38 0.87 -3.78
CA ILE A 105 -11.64 2.01 -4.33
C ILE A 105 -10.25 1.59 -4.84
N LEU A 106 -9.58 0.64 -4.20
CA LEU A 106 -8.34 0.06 -4.71
C LEU A 106 -8.54 -0.65 -6.04
N ASN A 107 -9.63 -1.42 -6.17
CA ASN A 107 -9.98 -2.08 -7.43
C ASN A 107 -10.28 -1.06 -8.55
N LYS A 108 -10.99 0.03 -8.24
CA LYS A 108 -11.22 1.11 -9.21
C LYS A 108 -9.92 1.76 -9.68
N LEU A 109 -8.99 2.02 -8.75
CA LEU A 109 -7.66 2.56 -9.04
C LEU A 109 -6.85 1.60 -9.93
N ASP A 110 -6.82 0.30 -9.58
CA ASP A 110 -6.11 -0.71 -10.38
C ASP A 110 -6.67 -0.78 -11.80
N ILE A 111 -7.99 -0.89 -11.96
CA ILE A 111 -8.65 -0.93 -13.28
C ILE A 111 -8.34 0.33 -14.09
N ALA A 112 -8.41 1.52 -13.49
CA ALA A 112 -8.18 2.79 -14.17
C ALA A 112 -6.73 2.98 -14.60
N THR A 113 -5.78 2.36 -13.89
CA THR A 113 -4.34 2.60 -14.07
C THR A 113 -3.56 1.38 -14.57
N LYS A 114 -4.21 0.21 -14.78
CA LYS A 114 -3.56 -1.07 -15.13
C LYS A 114 -2.67 -1.02 -16.39
N ASN A 115 -2.97 -0.11 -17.30
CA ASN A 115 -2.23 0.05 -18.57
C ASN A 115 -1.17 1.16 -18.49
N TYR A 116 -0.94 1.75 -17.30
CA TYR A 116 0.06 2.79 -17.11
C TYR A 116 1.39 2.16 -16.70
N ASP A 117 2.48 2.67 -17.23
CA ASP A 117 3.82 2.07 -17.13
C ASP A 117 4.95 3.09 -16.94
N ASN A 118 4.62 4.39 -16.81
CA ASN A 118 5.65 5.42 -16.70
C ASN A 118 6.08 5.67 -15.24
N HIS A 119 5.11 5.64 -14.30
CA HIS A 119 5.37 5.75 -12.85
C HIS A 119 4.57 4.66 -12.10
N PHE A 120 5.05 4.29 -10.91
CA PHE A 120 4.44 3.23 -10.09
C PHE A 120 4.26 3.73 -8.66
N LEU A 121 3.03 3.65 -8.14
CA LEU A 121 2.69 3.95 -6.76
C LEU A 121 2.17 2.69 -6.08
N ASN A 122 2.97 2.09 -5.22
CA ASN A 122 2.57 0.97 -4.38
C ASN A 122 2.10 1.49 -3.03
N ILE A 123 0.89 1.09 -2.62
CA ILE A 123 0.30 1.48 -1.33
C ILE A 123 0.21 0.24 -0.47
N ALA A 124 1.11 0.13 0.52
CA ALA A 124 1.17 -1.01 1.42
C ALA A 124 0.14 -0.85 2.55
N LEU A 125 -0.86 -1.74 2.56
CA LEU A 125 -2.00 -1.77 3.46
C LEU A 125 -2.14 -3.16 4.08
N ALA A 126 -2.37 -3.22 5.41
CA ALA A 126 -2.33 -4.46 6.17
C ALA A 126 -1.07 -5.29 5.83
N TYR A 127 0.04 -4.58 5.58
CA TYR A 127 1.29 -5.15 5.12
C TYR A 127 2.21 -5.51 6.30
N GLY A 128 3.00 -6.56 6.12
CA GLY A 128 4.10 -6.93 6.99
C GLY A 128 5.08 -7.80 6.19
N GLY A 129 6.39 -7.45 6.21
CA GLY A 129 7.38 -8.18 5.41
C GLY A 129 7.47 -9.67 5.76
N GLN A 130 7.33 -10.04 7.03
CA GLN A 130 7.26 -11.44 7.43
C GLN A 130 5.99 -12.12 6.90
N ASN A 131 4.86 -11.41 6.90
CA ASN A 131 3.61 -11.93 6.36
C ASN A 131 3.70 -12.17 4.85
N GLU A 132 4.31 -11.25 4.12
CA GLU A 132 4.57 -11.39 2.68
C GLU A 132 5.41 -12.64 2.38
N LEU A 133 6.49 -12.86 3.12
CA LEU A 133 7.31 -14.07 2.96
C LEU A 133 6.52 -15.35 3.25
N VAL A 134 5.71 -15.38 4.32
CA VAL A 134 4.85 -16.51 4.64
C VAL A 134 3.82 -16.75 3.52
N ASP A 135 3.21 -15.69 2.99
CA ASP A 135 2.21 -15.82 1.94
C ASP A 135 2.85 -16.26 0.61
N ALA A 136 4.07 -15.79 0.29
CA ALA A 136 4.83 -16.27 -0.86
C ALA A 136 5.19 -17.77 -0.74
N VAL A 137 5.66 -18.21 0.45
CA VAL A 137 5.97 -19.63 0.69
C VAL A 137 4.72 -20.50 0.58
N LYS A 138 3.56 -20.04 1.05
CA LYS A 138 2.30 -20.77 0.90
C LYS A 138 1.90 -20.93 -0.57
N LYS A 139 1.99 -19.85 -1.38
CA LYS A 139 1.71 -19.91 -2.83
C LYS A 139 2.64 -20.90 -3.54
N ILE A 140 3.94 -20.91 -3.21
CA ILE A 140 4.90 -21.86 -3.73
C ILE A 140 4.51 -23.29 -3.30
N GLY A 141 4.14 -23.49 -2.02
CA GLY A 141 3.69 -24.78 -1.53
C GLY A 141 2.44 -25.32 -2.24
N GLU A 142 1.48 -24.45 -2.57
CA GLU A 142 0.31 -24.80 -3.37
C GLU A 142 0.71 -25.25 -4.78
N LYS A 143 1.59 -24.52 -5.48
CA LYS A 143 2.11 -24.92 -6.79
C LYS A 143 2.82 -26.27 -6.77
N ILE A 144 3.56 -26.59 -5.71
CA ILE A 144 4.20 -27.88 -5.55
C ILE A 144 3.15 -28.99 -5.36
N LYS A 145 2.15 -28.73 -4.49
CA LYS A 145 1.06 -29.69 -4.24
C LYS A 145 0.26 -30.00 -5.50
N ASP A 146 0.03 -29.00 -6.34
CA ASP A 146 -0.72 -29.11 -7.60
C ASP A 146 0.13 -29.68 -8.75
N GLY A 147 1.43 -29.94 -8.52
CA GLY A 147 2.37 -30.49 -9.51
C GLY A 147 2.79 -29.50 -10.59
N THR A 148 2.52 -28.20 -10.42
CA THR A 148 2.90 -27.14 -11.37
C THR A 148 4.31 -26.61 -11.13
N LEU A 149 4.94 -26.96 -10.00
CA LEU A 149 6.31 -26.60 -9.64
C LEU A 149 6.96 -27.75 -8.89
N SER A 150 8.20 -28.11 -9.20
CA SER A 150 8.99 -29.03 -8.39
C SER A 150 9.83 -28.27 -7.35
N VAL A 151 10.21 -28.96 -6.26
CA VAL A 151 11.06 -28.35 -5.21
C VAL A 151 12.41 -27.89 -5.78
N ASP A 152 12.98 -28.63 -6.74
CA ASP A 152 14.27 -28.32 -7.37
C ASP A 152 14.21 -27.08 -8.30
N GLU A 153 13.02 -26.65 -8.71
CA GLU A 153 12.81 -25.45 -9.53
C GLU A 153 12.69 -24.17 -8.69
N ILE A 154 12.61 -24.28 -7.36
CA ILE A 154 12.55 -23.10 -6.48
C ILE A 154 13.87 -22.33 -6.58
N ASN A 155 13.80 -21.11 -7.05
CA ASN A 155 14.92 -20.20 -7.18
C ASN A 155 14.50 -18.76 -6.82
N LYS A 156 15.45 -17.82 -6.86
CA LYS A 156 15.19 -16.42 -6.52
C LYS A 156 14.04 -15.83 -7.33
N LYS A 157 13.98 -16.10 -8.64
CA LYS A 157 12.93 -15.59 -9.54
C LYS A 157 11.56 -16.13 -9.16
N GLU A 158 11.48 -17.41 -8.79
CA GLU A 158 10.23 -18.03 -8.32
C GLU A 158 9.75 -17.36 -7.02
N ILE A 159 10.65 -17.09 -6.08
CA ILE A 159 10.29 -16.37 -4.86
C ILE A 159 9.80 -14.95 -5.20
N GLU A 160 10.55 -14.20 -6.01
CA GLU A 160 10.19 -12.83 -6.42
C GLU A 160 8.82 -12.77 -7.10
N SER A 161 8.48 -13.74 -7.96
CA SER A 161 7.20 -13.80 -8.66
C SER A 161 5.98 -14.06 -7.76
N ASN A 162 6.20 -14.47 -6.50
CA ASN A 162 5.14 -14.71 -5.52
C ASN A 162 5.04 -13.62 -4.44
N LEU A 163 5.90 -12.59 -4.48
CA LEU A 163 5.79 -11.41 -3.63
C LEU A 163 4.62 -10.51 -4.08
N TYR A 164 4.24 -9.56 -3.24
CA TYR A 164 3.12 -8.65 -3.51
C TYR A 164 3.41 -7.62 -4.61
N THR A 165 4.69 -7.39 -4.92
CA THR A 165 5.16 -6.43 -5.94
C THR A 165 5.64 -7.09 -7.23
N SER A 166 5.29 -8.35 -7.44
CA SER A 166 5.66 -9.12 -8.63
C SER A 166 4.94 -8.62 -9.90
#